data_3d09d2e566604349ecbfe6c2ba041ff8
#
_entry.id   3d09d2e566604349ecbfe6c2ba041ff8
#
_cell.length_a   1.000
_cell.length_b   1.000
_cell.length_c   1.000
_cell.angle_alpha   90.00
_cell.angle_beta   90.00
_cell.angle_gamma   90.00
#
_symmetry.space_group_name_H-M   'P 1'
#
loop_
_entity.id
_entity.type
_entity.pdbx_description
1 polymer ?
#
loop_
_entity_poly.entity_id
_entity_poly.type
_entity_poly.pdbx_seq_one_letter_code
_entity_poly.pdbx_strand_id
1 'polypeptide(L)'
;MWNYEKRLQYPINIKTPNAKISQFIMSQYGGPDGEIGASLRYLSQRFTMPNRMASAVLNDIGTEELAHLEMVSTIVHQLTRDLSMEEIEKSGFGPYYIDHTVGVWPQAAGGVPFNACEFQSKGDPVTDLFENLAAEQKARSTYDNILRVVRNIPEIADPIRFLRAREVVHFQRFGEALRSVQEQLDSKNFYAFNPSFDCPCEASCKKC
;
A
#
# COMPACT_ATOMS: atom_id res chain seq x y z
N MET A 1 11.89 -12.04 17.08
CA MET A 1 11.36 -11.04 18.04
C MET A 1 10.86 -9.87 17.22
N TRP A 2 9.61 -9.46 17.40
CA TRP A 2 9.07 -8.31 16.68
C TRP A 2 9.58 -7.01 17.33
N ASN A 3 10.11 -6.09 16.50
CA ASN A 3 10.57 -4.77 16.94
C ASN A 3 9.74 -3.69 16.26
N TYR A 4 9.25 -2.75 17.05
CA TYR A 4 8.58 -1.54 16.58
C TYR A 4 9.32 -0.32 17.11
N GLU A 5 9.78 0.53 16.21
CA GLU A 5 10.36 1.83 16.58
C GLU A 5 9.22 2.85 16.73
N LYS A 6 9.06 3.41 17.92
CA LYS A 6 8.04 4.44 18.22
C LYS A 6 8.42 5.80 17.63
N ARG A 7 8.73 5.83 16.35
CA ARG A 7 9.00 7.05 15.58
C ARG A 7 8.58 6.87 14.14
N LEU A 8 8.11 7.94 13.53
CA LEU A 8 7.79 7.95 12.11
C LEU A 8 9.07 7.79 11.28
N GLN A 9 8.96 7.15 10.13
CA GLN A 9 10.07 6.98 9.18
C GLN A 9 10.54 8.32 8.61
N TYR A 10 9.63 9.29 8.51
CA TYR A 10 9.91 10.69 8.22
C TYR A 10 9.13 11.60 9.20
N PRO A 11 9.72 12.68 9.73
CA PRO A 11 9.04 13.55 10.69
C PRO A 11 7.85 14.30 10.07
N ILE A 12 6.74 14.38 10.80
CA ILE A 12 5.51 15.06 10.38
C ILE A 12 5.09 16.03 11.49
N ASN A 13 4.97 17.31 11.14
CA ASN A 13 4.55 18.35 12.07
C ASN A 13 3.74 19.44 11.34
N ILE A 14 2.46 19.11 11.08
CA ILE A 14 1.51 20.01 10.42
C ILE A 14 0.86 20.89 11.48
N LYS A 15 0.98 22.20 11.34
CA LYS A 15 0.51 23.17 12.33
C LYS A 15 -0.94 23.59 12.11
N THR A 16 -1.35 23.70 10.85
CA THR A 16 -2.67 24.22 10.49
C THR A 16 -3.56 23.11 9.96
N PRO A 17 -4.64 22.73 10.67
CA PRO A 17 -5.62 21.76 10.17
C PRO A 17 -6.26 22.22 8.86
N ASN A 18 -6.55 21.25 7.98
CA ASN A 18 -7.23 21.48 6.71
C ASN A 18 -7.94 20.20 6.23
N ALA A 19 -9.21 20.08 6.57
CA ALA A 19 -10.02 18.92 6.22
C ALA A 19 -10.08 18.66 4.71
N LYS A 20 -10.11 19.69 3.88
CA LYS A 20 -10.17 19.55 2.43
C LYS A 20 -8.89 18.93 1.85
N ILE A 21 -7.73 19.31 2.37
CA ILE A 21 -6.46 18.67 1.98
C ILE A 21 -6.45 17.22 2.46
N SER A 22 -6.94 16.95 3.67
CA SER A 22 -7.03 15.59 4.19
C SER A 22 -7.81 14.64 3.26
N GLN A 23 -8.87 15.10 2.59
CA GLN A 23 -9.61 14.29 1.62
C GLN A 23 -8.73 13.76 0.49
N PHE A 24 -7.78 14.54 -0.01
CA PHE A 24 -6.84 14.07 -1.05
C PHE A 24 -5.88 13.02 -0.51
N ILE A 25 -5.51 13.11 0.78
CA ILE A 25 -4.60 12.16 1.42
C ILE A 25 -5.30 10.82 1.70
N MET A 26 -6.62 10.82 1.92
CA MET A 26 -7.39 9.61 2.24
C MET A 26 -7.23 8.50 1.21
N SER A 27 -6.99 8.82 -0.07
CA SER A 27 -6.73 7.81 -1.10
C SER A 27 -5.54 6.90 -0.77
N GLN A 28 -4.52 7.44 -0.11
CA GLN A 28 -3.34 6.70 0.34
C GLN A 28 -3.52 6.09 1.74
N TYR A 29 -4.58 6.44 2.46
CA TYR A 29 -4.88 5.83 3.74
C TYR A 29 -5.58 4.48 3.57
N GLY A 30 -6.73 4.46 2.92
CA GLY A 30 -7.56 3.27 2.79
C GLY A 30 -8.15 3.05 1.39
N GLY A 31 -7.63 3.71 0.37
CA GLY A 31 -8.00 3.45 -1.03
C GLY A 31 -7.44 2.13 -1.56
N PRO A 32 -7.87 1.69 -2.76
CA PRO A 32 -7.46 0.41 -3.33
C PRO A 32 -5.95 0.25 -3.50
N ASP A 33 -5.25 1.33 -3.76
CA ASP A 33 -3.80 1.40 -3.92
C ASP A 33 -3.14 2.18 -2.77
N GLY A 34 -3.82 2.27 -1.62
CA GLY A 34 -3.31 2.92 -0.41
C GLY A 34 -2.48 1.98 0.46
N GLU A 35 -1.80 2.55 1.45
CA GLU A 35 -0.77 1.88 2.26
C GLU A 35 -1.29 0.66 3.03
N ILE A 36 -2.52 0.69 3.57
CA ILE A 36 -3.07 -0.47 4.27
C ILE A 36 -3.32 -1.64 3.31
N GLY A 37 -3.82 -1.34 2.11
CA GLY A 37 -4.05 -2.34 1.07
C GLY A 37 -2.74 -2.95 0.58
N ALA A 38 -1.74 -2.12 0.32
CA ALA A 38 -0.39 -2.52 -0.09
C ALA A 38 0.26 -3.44 0.94
N SER A 39 0.29 -3.03 2.21
CA SER A 39 0.86 -3.85 3.28
C SER A 39 0.21 -5.22 3.39
N LEU A 40 -1.11 -5.28 3.54
CA LEU A 40 -1.83 -6.54 3.74
C LEU A 40 -1.71 -7.47 2.52
N ARG A 41 -1.70 -6.92 1.30
CA ARG A 41 -1.50 -7.65 0.06
C ARG A 41 -0.13 -8.30 0.03
N TYR A 42 0.94 -7.55 0.20
CA TYR A 42 2.31 -8.05 0.11
C TYR A 42 2.63 -9.06 1.21
N LEU A 43 2.19 -8.80 2.44
CA LEU A 43 2.37 -9.73 3.55
C LEU A 43 1.59 -11.03 3.39
N SER A 44 0.47 -11.05 2.67
CA SER A 44 -0.25 -12.29 2.34
C SER A 44 0.40 -13.04 1.18
N GLN A 45 0.82 -12.35 0.13
CA GLN A 45 1.41 -12.95 -1.08
C GLN A 45 2.79 -13.59 -0.82
N ARG A 46 3.53 -13.16 0.20
CA ARG A 46 4.85 -13.70 0.53
C ARG A 46 4.86 -15.22 0.72
N PHE A 47 3.73 -15.80 1.13
CA PHE A 47 3.61 -17.24 1.38
C PHE A 47 3.49 -18.09 0.10
N THR A 48 3.13 -17.47 -1.02
CA THR A 48 2.99 -18.15 -2.32
C THR A 48 4.23 -17.97 -3.21
N MET A 49 5.23 -17.20 -2.77
CA MET A 49 6.44 -16.97 -3.56
C MET A 49 7.31 -18.22 -3.63
N PRO A 50 7.82 -18.58 -4.84
CA PRO A 50 8.52 -19.83 -5.07
C PRO A 50 9.97 -19.83 -4.57
N ASN A 51 10.52 -18.67 -4.19
CA ASN A 51 11.87 -18.57 -3.66
C ASN A 51 11.99 -17.57 -2.52
N ARG A 52 13.06 -17.73 -1.73
CA ARG A 52 13.33 -16.92 -0.53
C ARG A 52 13.54 -15.44 -0.83
N MET A 53 14.15 -15.12 -1.97
CA MET A 53 14.42 -13.74 -2.35
C MET A 53 13.11 -12.97 -2.57
N ALA A 54 12.21 -13.50 -3.38
CA ALA A 54 10.91 -12.89 -3.63
C ALA A 54 10.07 -12.79 -2.34
N SER A 55 10.02 -13.85 -1.53
CA SER A 55 9.33 -13.84 -0.24
C SER A 55 9.90 -12.79 0.73
N ALA A 56 11.22 -12.64 0.78
CA ALA A 56 11.87 -11.63 1.62
C ALA A 56 11.58 -10.20 1.15
N VAL A 57 11.58 -9.94 -0.16
CA VAL A 57 11.22 -8.63 -0.73
C VAL A 57 9.79 -8.26 -0.35
N LEU A 58 8.83 -9.18 -0.53
CA LEU A 58 7.43 -8.94 -0.16
C LEU A 58 7.25 -8.70 1.35
N ASN A 59 7.99 -9.44 2.18
CA ASN A 59 7.94 -9.23 3.62
C ASN A 59 8.51 -7.86 4.02
N ASP A 60 9.62 -7.48 3.44
CA ASP A 60 10.32 -6.23 3.76
C ASP A 60 9.50 -5.01 3.32
N ILE A 61 9.04 -5.00 2.07
CA ILE A 61 8.17 -3.94 1.57
C ILE A 61 6.85 -3.91 2.34
N GLY A 62 6.17 -5.05 2.51
CA GLY A 62 4.90 -5.10 3.21
C GLY A 62 4.95 -4.61 4.67
N THR A 63 6.08 -4.79 5.35
CA THR A 63 6.29 -4.21 6.68
C THR A 63 6.64 -2.72 6.63
N GLU A 64 7.34 -2.26 5.59
CA GLU A 64 7.58 -0.83 5.38
C GLU A 64 6.27 -0.07 5.10
N GLU A 65 5.32 -0.67 4.36
CA GLU A 65 4.00 -0.08 4.12
C GLU A 65 3.19 0.14 5.42
N LEU A 66 3.44 -0.64 6.48
CA LEU A 66 2.86 -0.33 7.79
C LEU A 66 3.42 0.98 8.38
N ALA A 67 4.70 1.28 8.14
CA ALA A 67 5.29 2.56 8.55
C ALA A 67 4.77 3.72 7.69
N HIS A 68 4.53 3.50 6.39
CA HIS A 68 3.89 4.47 5.51
C HIS A 68 2.43 4.73 5.92
N LEU A 69 1.69 3.68 6.27
CA LEU A 69 0.34 3.80 6.83
C LEU A 69 0.34 4.68 8.09
N GLU A 70 1.32 4.49 8.99
CA GLU A 70 1.47 5.32 10.19
C GLU A 70 1.74 6.79 9.82
N MET A 71 2.56 7.04 8.80
CA MET A 71 2.82 8.39 8.30
C MET A 71 1.55 9.03 7.71
N VAL A 72 0.85 8.33 6.83
CA VAL A 72 -0.39 8.83 6.19
C VAL A 72 -1.46 9.10 7.25
N SER A 73 -1.67 8.18 8.19
CA SER A 73 -2.63 8.37 9.28
C SER A 73 -2.26 9.56 10.18
N THR A 74 -0.97 9.78 10.42
CA THR A 74 -0.48 10.96 11.17
C THR A 74 -0.76 12.26 10.42
N ILE A 75 -0.56 12.29 9.10
CA ILE A 75 -0.91 13.46 8.27
C ILE A 75 -2.42 13.73 8.36
N VAL A 76 -3.25 12.70 8.15
CA VAL A 76 -4.71 12.80 8.25
C VAL A 76 -5.13 13.32 9.62
N HIS A 77 -4.60 12.75 10.70
CA HIS A 77 -4.88 13.19 12.07
C HIS A 77 -4.51 14.66 12.29
N GLN A 78 -3.30 15.08 11.91
CA GLN A 78 -2.87 16.45 12.10
C GLN A 78 -3.63 17.47 11.24
N LEU A 79 -4.15 17.05 10.09
CA LEU A 79 -4.99 17.89 9.23
C LEU A 79 -6.45 17.99 9.70
N THR A 80 -6.90 17.08 10.56
CA THR A 80 -8.31 17.01 11.00
C THR A 80 -8.51 17.21 12.49
N ARG A 81 -7.43 17.34 13.26
CA ARG A 81 -7.52 17.60 14.69
C ARG A 81 -8.16 18.96 14.95
N ASP A 82 -8.93 19.03 16.02
CA ASP A 82 -9.55 20.25 16.53
C ASP A 82 -10.49 20.97 15.55
N LEU A 83 -10.97 20.28 14.52
CA LEU A 83 -11.99 20.83 13.62
C LEU A 83 -13.34 20.93 14.34
N SER A 84 -14.01 22.07 14.17
CA SER A 84 -15.40 22.24 14.61
C SER A 84 -16.37 21.42 13.73
N MET A 85 -17.53 21.08 14.25
CA MET A 85 -18.58 20.41 13.46
C MET A 85 -18.95 21.21 12.20
N GLU A 86 -18.98 22.53 12.29
CA GLU A 86 -19.24 23.40 11.15
C GLU A 86 -18.18 23.28 10.06
N GLU A 87 -16.90 23.20 10.43
CA GLU A 87 -15.81 23.00 9.48
C GLU A 87 -15.88 21.62 8.84
N ILE A 88 -16.22 20.56 9.61
CA ILE A 88 -16.40 19.20 9.12
C ILE A 88 -17.53 19.16 8.09
N GLU A 89 -18.68 19.74 8.38
CA GLU A 89 -19.83 19.78 7.48
C GLU A 89 -19.54 20.59 6.22
N LYS A 90 -18.98 21.78 6.34
CA LYS A 90 -18.66 22.67 5.20
C LYS A 90 -17.57 22.10 4.28
N SER A 91 -16.61 21.38 4.83
CA SER A 91 -15.54 20.76 4.04
C SER A 91 -15.99 19.49 3.30
N GLY A 92 -17.13 18.90 3.68
CA GLY A 92 -17.60 17.62 3.19
C GLY A 92 -16.81 16.43 3.78
N PHE A 93 -16.12 16.61 4.90
CA PHE A 93 -15.30 15.58 5.54
C PHE A 93 -16.10 14.63 6.44
N GLY A 94 -17.37 14.90 6.69
CA GLY A 94 -18.25 14.08 7.55
C GLY A 94 -18.24 12.58 7.24
N PRO A 95 -18.29 12.13 5.98
CA PRO A 95 -18.30 10.71 5.63
C PRO A 95 -17.05 9.91 6.07
N TYR A 96 -15.96 10.60 6.41
CA TYR A 96 -14.70 9.96 6.81
C TYR A 96 -14.59 9.69 8.30
N TYR A 97 -15.48 10.30 9.10
CA TYR A 97 -15.51 10.07 10.55
C TYR A 97 -16.20 8.76 10.90
N ILE A 98 -15.81 8.18 12.03
CA ILE A 98 -16.54 7.07 12.64
C ILE A 98 -17.88 7.59 13.13
N ASP A 99 -18.92 6.77 13.04
CA ASP A 99 -20.32 7.15 13.30
C ASP A 99 -20.58 7.91 14.60
N HIS A 100 -19.78 7.71 15.62
CA HIS A 100 -20.04 8.22 16.97
C HIS A 100 -18.92 9.04 17.57
N THR A 101 -17.82 9.27 16.85
CA THR A 101 -16.65 9.98 17.35
C THR A 101 -15.97 10.80 16.25
N VAL A 102 -14.99 11.61 16.64
CA VAL A 102 -14.14 12.36 15.73
C VAL A 102 -12.94 11.55 15.20
N GLY A 103 -12.97 10.25 15.32
CA GLY A 103 -11.94 9.39 14.74
C GLY A 103 -12.14 9.22 13.24
N VAL A 104 -11.05 9.05 12.50
CA VAL A 104 -11.06 8.86 11.04
C VAL A 104 -10.67 7.44 10.69
N TRP A 105 -11.52 6.75 9.92
CA TRP A 105 -11.26 5.39 9.44
C TRP A 105 -10.38 5.39 8.19
N PRO A 106 -9.62 4.30 7.94
CA PRO A 106 -9.03 4.06 6.63
C PRO A 106 -10.13 3.90 5.58
N GLN A 107 -10.20 4.85 4.65
CA GLN A 107 -11.22 4.91 3.60
C GLN A 107 -10.57 5.41 2.31
N ALA A 108 -11.22 5.16 1.17
CA ALA A 108 -10.88 5.80 -0.09
C ALA A 108 -11.27 7.29 -0.09
N ALA A 109 -10.72 8.08 -0.98
CA ALA A 109 -11.00 9.51 -1.10
C ALA A 109 -12.48 9.85 -1.34
N GLY A 110 -13.25 8.92 -1.89
CA GLY A 110 -14.72 9.04 -2.05
C GLY A 110 -15.53 8.68 -0.81
N GLY A 111 -14.91 8.36 0.32
CA GLY A 111 -15.60 7.95 1.55
C GLY A 111 -16.02 6.48 1.57
N VAL A 112 -15.54 5.66 0.61
CA VAL A 112 -15.78 4.22 0.62
C VAL A 112 -14.83 3.56 1.64
N PRO A 113 -15.35 2.82 2.63
CA PRO A 113 -14.52 2.11 3.60
C PRO A 113 -13.51 1.18 2.95
N PHE A 114 -12.35 1.02 3.58
CA PHE A 114 -11.35 0.06 3.13
C PHE A 114 -11.96 -1.34 2.96
N ASN A 115 -11.66 -1.97 1.83
CA ASN A 115 -12.19 -3.28 1.47
C ASN A 115 -11.08 -4.21 0.99
N ALA A 116 -10.83 -5.28 1.75
CA ALA A 116 -9.81 -6.27 1.40
C ALA A 116 -10.09 -7.03 0.07
N CYS A 117 -11.32 -7.03 -0.43
CA CYS A 117 -11.66 -7.63 -1.73
C CYS A 117 -10.97 -6.94 -2.92
N GLU A 118 -10.43 -5.73 -2.71
CA GLU A 118 -9.73 -4.95 -3.74
C GLU A 118 -8.25 -5.31 -3.90
N PHE A 119 -7.72 -6.28 -3.14
CA PHE A 119 -6.30 -6.64 -3.18
C PHE A 119 -5.80 -7.19 -4.52
N GLN A 120 -6.69 -7.74 -5.33
CA GLN A 120 -6.35 -8.29 -6.66
C GLN A 120 -5.24 -9.36 -6.63
N SER A 121 -5.10 -10.09 -5.53
CA SER A 121 -4.18 -11.21 -5.39
C SER A 121 -4.77 -12.48 -5.97
N LYS A 122 -3.95 -13.27 -6.66
CA LYS A 122 -4.35 -14.54 -7.28
C LYS A 122 -3.64 -15.75 -6.70
N GLY A 123 -2.54 -15.55 -5.95
CA GLY A 123 -1.68 -16.64 -5.49
C GLY A 123 -0.73 -17.16 -6.57
N ASP A 124 -0.75 -16.59 -7.76
CA ASP A 124 0.22 -16.82 -8.82
C ASP A 124 1.36 -15.80 -8.71
N PRO A 125 2.62 -16.24 -8.51
CA PRO A 125 3.72 -15.34 -8.21
C PRO A 125 4.00 -14.31 -9.32
N VAL A 126 3.84 -14.69 -10.58
CA VAL A 126 4.10 -13.78 -11.72
C VAL A 126 2.98 -12.75 -11.82
N THR A 127 1.72 -13.19 -11.78
CA THR A 127 0.55 -12.32 -11.82
C THR A 127 0.58 -11.32 -10.65
N ASP A 128 0.81 -11.81 -9.44
CA ASP A 128 0.81 -10.99 -8.22
C ASP A 128 1.96 -9.97 -8.24
N LEU A 129 3.16 -10.32 -8.72
CA LEU A 129 4.27 -9.37 -8.83
C LEU A 129 4.06 -8.32 -9.92
N PHE A 130 3.41 -8.65 -11.05
CA PHE A 130 3.03 -7.64 -12.05
C PHE A 130 1.99 -6.65 -11.49
N GLU A 131 1.00 -7.15 -10.74
CA GLU A 131 0.01 -6.28 -10.10
C GLU A 131 0.68 -5.40 -9.00
N ASN A 132 1.62 -5.94 -8.23
CA ASN A 132 2.37 -5.16 -7.26
C ASN A 132 3.17 -4.03 -7.92
N LEU A 133 3.86 -4.31 -9.03
CA LEU A 133 4.52 -3.28 -9.84
C LEU A 133 3.56 -2.18 -10.31
N ALA A 134 2.37 -2.59 -10.76
CA ALA A 134 1.33 -1.65 -11.16
C ALA A 134 0.81 -0.85 -9.95
N ALA A 135 0.62 -1.48 -8.79
CA ALA A 135 0.17 -0.83 -7.56
C ALA A 135 1.14 0.26 -7.09
N GLU A 136 2.45 -0.03 -7.06
CA GLU A 136 3.48 0.97 -6.71
C GLU A 136 3.46 2.18 -7.66
N GLN A 137 3.28 1.94 -8.95
CA GLN A 137 3.17 3.04 -9.92
C GLN A 137 1.85 3.84 -9.78
N LYS A 138 0.76 3.19 -9.41
CA LYS A 138 -0.51 3.87 -9.11
C LYS A 138 -0.38 4.73 -7.85
N ALA A 139 0.22 4.20 -6.77
CA ALA A 139 0.49 4.93 -5.54
C ALA A 139 1.43 6.13 -5.80
N ARG A 140 2.53 5.92 -6.50
CA ARG A 140 3.45 7.00 -6.92
C ARG A 140 2.72 8.10 -7.70
N SER A 141 1.88 7.72 -8.65
CA SER A 141 1.10 8.68 -9.46
C SER A 141 0.10 9.47 -8.60
N THR A 142 -0.51 8.81 -7.62
CA THR A 142 -1.41 9.47 -6.66
C THR A 142 -0.64 10.47 -5.80
N TYR A 143 0.54 10.12 -5.30
CA TYR A 143 1.42 11.07 -4.59
C TYR A 143 1.84 12.25 -5.47
N ASP A 144 2.17 12.03 -6.75
CA ASP A 144 2.45 13.12 -7.68
C ASP A 144 1.24 14.07 -7.83
N ASN A 145 0.02 13.55 -7.87
CA ASN A 145 -1.20 14.34 -7.93
C ASN A 145 -1.45 15.13 -6.62
N ILE A 146 -1.23 14.51 -5.46
CA ILE A 146 -1.31 15.17 -4.16
C ILE A 146 -0.30 16.33 -4.10
N LEU A 147 0.95 16.10 -4.52
CA LEU A 147 2.00 17.12 -4.55
C LEU A 147 1.65 18.33 -5.41
N ARG A 148 0.86 18.18 -6.48
CA ARG A 148 0.37 19.33 -7.27
C ARG A 148 -0.51 20.27 -6.45
N VAL A 149 -1.27 19.71 -5.50
CA VAL A 149 -2.18 20.47 -4.62
C VAL A 149 -1.43 21.11 -3.45
N VAL A 150 -0.49 20.36 -2.84
CA VAL A 150 0.17 20.77 -1.59
C VAL A 150 1.56 21.36 -1.78
N ARG A 151 2.03 21.56 -3.00
CA ARG A 151 3.42 21.97 -3.34
C ARG A 151 3.95 23.18 -2.57
N ASN A 152 3.08 24.09 -2.18
CA ASN A 152 3.41 25.33 -1.47
C ASN A 152 3.27 25.20 0.06
N ILE A 153 3.01 24.00 0.60
CA ILE A 153 2.83 23.70 2.01
C ILE A 153 3.92 22.66 2.41
N PRO A 154 5.14 23.13 2.74
CA PRO A 154 6.29 22.23 2.97
C PRO A 154 6.02 21.17 4.05
N GLU A 155 5.32 21.54 5.13
CA GLU A 155 4.99 20.62 6.23
C GLU A 155 4.13 19.41 5.82
N ILE A 156 3.44 19.50 4.66
CA ILE A 156 2.71 18.40 4.04
C ILE A 156 3.49 17.83 2.86
N ALA A 157 4.04 18.70 2.01
CA ALA A 157 4.69 18.29 0.78
C ALA A 157 5.95 17.45 1.00
N ASP A 158 6.74 17.75 2.06
CA ASP A 158 8.00 17.04 2.29
C ASP A 158 7.79 15.58 2.72
N PRO A 159 6.92 15.24 3.70
CA PRO A 159 6.60 13.84 3.97
C PRO A 159 5.97 13.12 2.77
N ILE A 160 5.13 13.79 1.96
CA ILE A 160 4.58 13.19 0.73
C ILE A 160 5.67 12.93 -0.31
N ARG A 161 6.67 13.80 -0.45
CA ARG A 161 7.83 13.54 -1.33
C ARG A 161 8.63 12.34 -0.87
N PHE A 162 8.79 12.16 0.45
CA PHE A 162 9.44 10.99 1.00
C PHE A 162 8.67 9.72 0.63
N LEU A 163 7.38 9.62 0.93
CA LEU A 163 6.54 8.49 0.56
C LEU A 163 6.62 8.19 -0.94
N ARG A 164 6.40 9.20 -1.77
CA ARG A 164 6.51 9.09 -3.23
C ARG A 164 7.86 8.52 -3.69
N ALA A 165 8.96 8.86 -3.03
CA ALA A 165 10.28 8.32 -3.36
C ALA A 165 10.41 6.84 -2.97
N ARG A 166 9.71 6.40 -1.91
CA ARG A 166 9.69 4.97 -1.51
C ARG A 166 8.98 4.11 -2.54
N GLU A 167 7.89 4.56 -3.13
CA GLU A 167 7.18 3.85 -4.21
C GLU A 167 8.11 3.50 -5.39
N VAL A 168 9.05 4.38 -5.72
CA VAL A 168 10.03 4.10 -6.78
C VAL A 168 10.98 2.97 -6.38
N VAL A 169 11.42 2.95 -5.13
CA VAL A 169 12.28 1.89 -4.60
C VAL A 169 11.54 0.55 -4.54
N HIS A 170 10.30 0.54 -4.06
CA HIS A 170 9.47 -0.65 -4.01
C HIS A 170 9.23 -1.23 -5.41
N PHE A 171 8.88 -0.38 -6.37
CA PHE A 171 8.75 -0.78 -7.77
C PHE A 171 10.01 -1.47 -8.31
N GLN A 172 11.19 -0.89 -8.08
CA GLN A 172 12.45 -1.49 -8.50
C GLN A 172 12.69 -2.86 -7.86
N ARG A 173 12.46 -2.97 -6.55
CA ARG A 173 12.65 -4.22 -5.80
C ARG A 173 11.65 -5.31 -6.24
N PHE A 174 10.40 -4.97 -6.52
CA PHE A 174 9.44 -5.91 -7.10
C PHE A 174 9.85 -6.36 -8.51
N GLY A 175 10.44 -5.46 -9.32
CA GLY A 175 10.99 -5.83 -10.62
C GLY A 175 12.15 -6.84 -10.53
N GLU A 176 13.01 -6.69 -9.54
CA GLU A 176 14.10 -7.65 -9.25
C GLU A 176 13.53 -8.99 -8.77
N ALA A 177 12.53 -8.97 -7.88
CA ALA A 177 11.84 -10.18 -7.43
C ALA A 177 11.14 -10.91 -8.58
N LEU A 178 10.42 -10.18 -9.44
CA LEU A 178 9.77 -10.74 -10.64
C LEU A 178 10.77 -11.42 -11.55
N ARG A 179 11.90 -10.79 -11.86
CA ARG A 179 12.95 -11.39 -12.68
C ARG A 179 13.47 -12.69 -12.06
N SER A 180 13.74 -12.71 -10.75
CA SER A 180 14.18 -13.91 -10.04
C SER A 180 13.15 -15.05 -10.10
N VAL A 181 11.86 -14.72 -10.00
CA VAL A 181 10.77 -15.70 -10.13
C VAL A 181 10.71 -16.23 -11.56
N GLN A 182 10.76 -15.36 -12.57
CA GLN A 182 10.73 -15.75 -13.98
C GLN A 182 11.91 -16.65 -14.35
N GLU A 183 13.13 -16.31 -13.95
CA GLU A 183 14.33 -17.13 -14.18
C GLU A 183 14.19 -18.53 -13.57
N GLN A 184 13.60 -18.64 -12.38
CA GLN A 184 13.34 -19.93 -11.75
C GLN A 184 12.27 -20.74 -12.49
N LEU A 185 11.19 -20.10 -12.94
CA LEU A 185 10.10 -20.74 -13.68
C LEU A 185 10.55 -21.16 -15.10
N ASP A 186 11.33 -20.31 -15.79
CA ASP A 186 11.93 -20.62 -17.08
C ASP A 186 12.77 -21.89 -17.04
N SER A 187 13.61 -22.04 -16.02
CA SER A 187 14.44 -23.22 -15.84
C SER A 187 13.65 -24.52 -15.71
N LYS A 188 12.35 -24.42 -15.34
CA LYS A 188 11.42 -25.54 -15.15
C LYS A 188 10.33 -25.62 -16.20
N ASN A 189 10.24 -24.63 -17.10
CA ASN A 189 9.21 -24.54 -18.15
C ASN A 189 7.76 -24.54 -17.64
N PHE A 190 7.49 -23.80 -16.57
CA PHE A 190 6.18 -23.77 -15.89
C PHE A 190 5.23 -22.67 -16.34
N TYR A 191 5.56 -21.85 -17.36
CA TYR A 191 4.73 -20.72 -17.78
C TYR A 191 3.40 -21.10 -18.43
N ALA A 192 3.28 -22.31 -18.98
CA ALA A 192 2.12 -22.71 -19.73
C ALA A 192 0.93 -23.14 -18.88
N PHE A 193 1.14 -23.45 -17.60
CA PHE A 193 0.12 -23.97 -16.69
C PHE A 193 0.45 -23.70 -15.22
N ASN A 194 -0.56 -23.72 -14.38
CA ASN A 194 -0.37 -23.63 -12.94
C ASN A 194 0.05 -25.00 -12.38
N PRO A 195 1.29 -25.16 -11.89
CA PRO A 195 1.81 -26.47 -11.46
C PRO A 195 1.04 -27.06 -10.27
N SER A 196 0.28 -26.24 -9.53
CA SER A 196 -0.54 -26.69 -8.40
C SER A 196 -1.79 -27.45 -8.84
N PHE A 197 -2.32 -27.14 -10.04
CA PHE A 197 -3.56 -27.70 -10.55
C PHE A 197 -3.37 -28.61 -11.78
N ASP A 198 -2.33 -28.35 -12.57
CA ASP A 198 -2.12 -28.97 -13.85
C ASP A 198 -1.07 -30.10 -13.82
N CYS A 199 -0.67 -30.52 -12.62
CA CYS A 199 0.15 -31.70 -12.48
C CYS A 199 -0.67 -32.88 -13.01
N PRO A 200 -0.30 -33.50 -14.13
CA PRO A 200 -1.02 -34.68 -14.60
C PRO A 200 -0.96 -35.74 -13.52
N CYS A 201 -2.14 -36.17 -13.05
CA CYS A 201 -2.30 -37.25 -12.11
C CYS A 201 -1.88 -38.60 -12.78
N GLU A 202 -0.66 -38.70 -13.25
CA GLU A 202 -0.10 -39.98 -13.59
C GLU A 202 0.81 -40.45 -12.45
N ALA A 203 0.79 -41.73 -12.20
CA ALA A 203 1.29 -42.49 -11.05
C ALA A 203 2.77 -42.25 -10.63
N SER A 204 3.41 -41.20 -11.11
CA SER A 204 4.78 -40.81 -10.77
C SER A 204 4.92 -39.60 -9.86
N CYS A 205 3.84 -38.91 -9.53
CA CYS A 205 3.83 -37.74 -8.59
C CYS A 205 3.87 -38.17 -7.12
N LYS A 206 4.76 -39.07 -6.75
CA LYS A 206 5.05 -39.43 -5.34
C LYS A 206 6.07 -38.51 -4.69
N LYS A 207 6.42 -37.37 -5.32
CA LYS A 207 7.36 -36.38 -4.79
C LYS A 207 6.94 -34.97 -5.22
N CYS A 208 5.80 -34.47 -4.73
CA CYS A 208 5.55 -33.06 -4.53
C CYS A 208 5.55 -32.75 -3.06
#